data_1f05dad70c83dc10591210ad26a43906
#
_entry.id   1f05dad70c83dc10591210ad26a43906
#
_cell.length_a   1.000
_cell.length_b   1.000
_cell.length_c   1.000
_cell.angle_alpha   90.00
_cell.angle_beta   90.00
_cell.angle_gamma   90.00
#
_symmetry.space_group_name_H-M   'P 1'
#
loop_
_entity.id
_entity.type
_entity.pdbx_description
1 polymer ?
#
loop_
_entity_poly.entity_id
_entity_poly.type
_entity_poly.pdbx_seq_one_letter_code
_entity_poly.pdbx_strand_id
1 'polypeptide(L)'
;MENYTFKDRPDNQRIQLTIDHYAQESDSTIASLFLDFQWTYREMQKAYDAVLEEYGLSESKFIILMFLERAEEHSLMPSELAEKLGASRATITKLVNNMERDQLIRKIPSASDKRAVLVQMTDIGTEVLVDFLPKNFEATKTLLNQLSKEEIDQLFYLLNKIKQGTDELNKEREQLK
;
A
#
# COMPACT_ATOMS: atom_id res chain seq x y z
N MET A 1 5.49 3.14 -8.07
CA MET A 1 5.00 4.54 -8.05
C MET A 1 6.17 5.42 -8.37
N GLU A 2 6.02 6.46 -9.20
CA GLU A 2 7.15 7.35 -9.51
C GLU A 2 7.52 8.16 -8.26
N ASN A 3 8.79 8.07 -7.84
CA ASN A 3 9.32 8.79 -6.68
C ASN A 3 9.76 10.20 -7.08
N TYR A 4 8.80 11.15 -7.11
CA TYR A 4 9.14 12.56 -7.26
C TYR A 4 8.43 13.40 -6.19
N THR A 5 9.09 14.48 -5.78
CA THR A 5 8.50 15.46 -4.86
C THR A 5 8.20 16.72 -5.65
N PHE A 6 6.93 17.08 -5.75
CA PHE A 6 6.53 18.35 -6.34
C PHE A 6 7.03 19.49 -5.45
N LYS A 7 7.92 20.32 -6.01
CA LYS A 7 8.40 21.54 -5.32
C LYS A 7 7.47 22.74 -5.53
N ASP A 8 6.71 22.73 -6.64
CA ASP A 8 5.73 23.76 -6.98
C ASP A 8 4.33 23.17 -6.92
N ARG A 9 3.62 23.46 -5.83
CA ARG A 9 2.21 23.05 -5.64
C ARG A 9 1.33 24.20 -6.10
N PRO A 10 0.30 23.95 -6.97
CA PRO A 10 -0.64 24.99 -7.31
C PRO A 10 -1.43 25.39 -6.05
N ASP A 11 -1.50 26.68 -5.80
CA ASP A 11 -2.40 27.24 -4.79
C ASP A 11 -3.85 27.30 -5.29
N ASN A 12 -4.78 27.63 -4.38
CA ASN A 12 -6.20 27.70 -4.70
C ASN A 12 -6.50 28.70 -5.83
N GLN A 13 -5.73 29.79 -5.94
CA GLN A 13 -5.91 30.80 -6.99
C GLN A 13 -5.54 30.23 -8.38
N ARG A 14 -4.44 29.51 -8.48
CA ARG A 14 -4.00 28.85 -9.72
C ARG A 14 -4.98 27.77 -10.15
N ILE A 15 -5.51 27.00 -9.17
CA ILE A 15 -6.54 25.98 -9.43
C ILE A 15 -7.81 26.64 -9.93
N GLN A 16 -8.28 27.72 -9.28
CA GLN A 16 -9.47 28.45 -9.68
C GLN A 16 -9.35 29.00 -11.10
N LEU A 17 -8.24 29.66 -11.45
CA LEU A 17 -7.98 30.15 -12.79
C LEU A 17 -8.04 29.04 -13.86
N THR A 18 -7.55 27.84 -13.54
CA THR A 18 -7.62 26.70 -14.44
C THR A 18 -9.06 26.21 -14.62
N ILE A 19 -9.83 26.14 -13.54
CA ILE A 19 -11.25 25.74 -13.57
C ILE A 19 -12.06 26.75 -14.36
N ASP A 20 -11.91 28.04 -14.11
CA ASP A 20 -12.63 29.11 -14.81
C ASP A 20 -12.40 29.06 -16.33
N HIS A 21 -11.21 28.61 -16.74
CA HIS A 21 -10.85 28.53 -18.14
C HIS A 21 -11.31 27.24 -18.84
N TYR A 22 -11.23 26.08 -18.14
CA TYR A 22 -11.40 24.78 -18.77
C TYR A 22 -12.59 23.95 -18.28
N ALA A 23 -13.14 24.26 -17.08
CA ALA A 23 -14.11 23.40 -16.41
C ALA A 23 -15.08 24.18 -15.50
N GLN A 24 -15.80 25.17 -16.06
CA GLN A 24 -16.60 26.18 -15.35
C GLN A 24 -17.62 25.63 -14.31
N GLU A 25 -18.00 24.37 -14.39
CA GLU A 25 -18.92 23.74 -13.43
C GLU A 25 -18.21 23.00 -12.28
N SER A 26 -16.85 23.02 -12.23
CA SER A 26 -16.08 22.30 -11.23
C SER A 26 -15.85 23.14 -9.98
N ASP A 27 -15.77 22.46 -8.82
CA ASP A 27 -15.48 23.08 -7.52
C ASP A 27 -13.98 23.05 -7.23
N SER A 28 -13.38 24.25 -7.13
CA SER A 28 -11.96 24.41 -6.82
C SER A 28 -11.58 23.88 -5.43
N THR A 29 -12.53 23.89 -4.48
CA THR A 29 -12.31 23.34 -3.14
C THR A 29 -12.12 21.84 -3.18
N ILE A 30 -12.94 21.13 -3.98
CA ILE A 30 -12.83 19.70 -4.17
C ILE A 30 -11.52 19.34 -4.87
N ALA A 31 -11.14 20.10 -5.92
CA ALA A 31 -9.89 19.89 -6.64
C ALA A 31 -8.67 20.10 -5.73
N SER A 32 -8.68 21.16 -4.92
CA SER A 32 -7.62 21.45 -3.94
C SER A 32 -7.51 20.35 -2.89
N LEU A 33 -8.62 19.93 -2.31
CA LEU A 33 -8.65 18.85 -1.32
C LEU A 33 -8.11 17.54 -1.89
N PHE A 34 -8.48 17.20 -3.15
CA PHE A 34 -8.00 16.00 -3.80
C PHE A 34 -6.47 16.02 -3.99
N LEU A 35 -5.91 17.17 -4.39
CA LEU A 35 -4.47 17.34 -4.53
C LEU A 35 -3.75 17.26 -3.17
N ASP A 36 -4.25 17.95 -2.14
CA ASP A 36 -3.69 17.90 -0.79
C ASP A 36 -3.71 16.50 -0.20
N PHE A 37 -4.80 15.75 -0.42
CA PHE A 37 -4.89 14.35 -0.01
C PHE A 37 -3.83 13.49 -0.70
N GLN A 38 -3.63 13.64 -2.03
CA GLN A 38 -2.61 12.90 -2.76
C GLN A 38 -1.19 13.22 -2.29
N TRP A 39 -0.90 14.48 -2.02
CA TRP A 39 0.42 14.91 -1.55
C TRP A 39 0.69 14.42 -0.14
N THR A 40 -0.26 14.60 0.78
CA THR A 40 -0.15 14.13 2.16
C THR A 40 0.07 12.62 2.21
N TYR A 41 -0.68 11.86 1.41
CA TYR A 41 -0.49 10.41 1.30
C TYR A 41 0.93 10.05 0.81
N ARG A 42 1.44 10.72 -0.23
CA ARG A 42 2.78 10.45 -0.76
C ARG A 42 3.89 10.78 0.24
N GLU A 43 3.79 11.89 0.95
CA GLU A 43 4.76 12.28 1.98
C GLU A 43 4.74 11.29 3.15
N MET A 44 3.55 10.91 3.61
CA MET A 44 3.37 9.89 4.63
C MET A 44 3.95 8.55 4.20
N GLN A 45 3.63 8.09 2.98
CA GLN A 45 4.12 6.83 2.44
C GLN A 45 5.65 6.84 2.32
N LYS A 46 6.24 7.93 1.84
CA LYS A 46 7.70 8.07 1.76
C LYS A 46 8.39 7.97 3.12
N ALA A 47 7.81 8.60 4.15
CA ALA A 47 8.33 8.51 5.51
C ALA A 47 8.22 7.09 6.06
N TYR A 48 7.11 6.41 5.79
CA TYR A 48 6.89 5.03 6.19
C TYR A 48 7.80 4.04 5.44
N ASP A 49 7.97 4.23 4.13
CA ASP A 49 8.90 3.42 3.31
C ASP A 49 10.34 3.49 3.83
N ALA A 50 10.79 4.67 4.32
CA ALA A 50 12.11 4.82 4.91
C ALA A 50 12.28 3.95 6.18
N VAL A 51 11.23 3.82 7.01
CA VAL A 51 11.25 2.92 8.18
C VAL A 51 11.32 1.44 7.76
N LEU A 52 10.61 1.06 6.70
CA LEU A 52 10.67 -0.29 6.14
C LEU A 52 12.08 -0.61 5.59
N GLU A 53 12.69 0.34 4.89
CA GLU A 53 14.02 0.21 4.29
C GLU A 53 15.12 -0.04 5.32
N GLU A 54 15.02 0.49 6.55
CA GLU A 54 15.95 0.22 7.65
C GLU A 54 16.01 -1.28 8.01
N TYR A 55 14.94 -2.02 7.72
CA TYR A 55 14.83 -3.48 7.94
C TYR A 55 14.98 -4.31 6.65
N GLY A 56 15.42 -3.69 5.54
CA GLY A 56 15.52 -4.35 4.24
C GLY A 56 14.17 -4.74 3.63
N LEU A 57 13.08 -4.12 4.13
CA LEU A 57 11.72 -4.37 3.70
C LEU A 57 11.25 -3.31 2.69
N SER A 58 10.23 -3.67 1.94
CA SER A 58 9.28 -2.78 1.29
C SER A 58 7.88 -3.12 1.77
N GLU A 59 6.91 -2.26 1.56
CA GLU A 59 5.52 -2.53 1.92
C GLU A 59 5.03 -3.90 1.43
N SER A 60 5.30 -4.23 0.16
CA SER A 60 4.90 -5.52 -0.41
C SER A 60 5.61 -6.72 0.22
N LYS A 61 6.90 -6.61 0.57
CA LYS A 61 7.62 -7.66 1.29
C LYS A 61 7.04 -7.86 2.69
N PHE A 62 6.80 -6.76 3.42
CA PHE A 62 6.19 -6.79 4.75
C PHE A 62 4.80 -7.45 4.72
N ILE A 63 3.94 -7.07 3.78
CA ILE A 63 2.60 -7.65 3.65
C ILE A 63 2.69 -9.15 3.35
N ILE A 64 3.61 -9.61 2.49
CA ILE A 64 3.81 -11.04 2.23
C ILE A 64 4.27 -11.78 3.48
N LEU A 65 5.23 -11.25 4.25
CA LEU A 65 5.64 -11.86 5.52
C LEU A 65 4.45 -11.97 6.49
N MET A 66 3.61 -10.94 6.59
CA MET A 66 2.38 -10.97 7.40
C MET A 66 1.36 -12.01 6.92
N PHE A 67 1.25 -12.26 5.60
CA PHE A 67 0.39 -13.33 5.09
C PHE A 67 0.95 -14.72 5.44
N LEU A 68 2.27 -14.90 5.30
CA LEU A 68 2.94 -16.16 5.63
C LEU A 68 2.88 -16.44 7.13
N GLU A 69 3.07 -15.43 7.98
CA GLU A 69 2.99 -15.58 9.44
C GLU A 69 1.64 -16.15 9.91
N ARG A 70 0.56 -15.77 9.23
CA ARG A 70 -0.80 -16.21 9.54
C ARG A 70 -1.22 -17.51 8.83
N ALA A 71 -0.39 -18.00 7.92
CA ALA A 71 -0.68 -19.20 7.14
C ALA A 71 -0.26 -20.46 7.89
N GLU A 72 -0.91 -21.58 7.59
CA GLU A 72 -0.52 -22.89 8.09
C GLU A 72 0.91 -23.21 7.62
N GLU A 73 1.73 -23.73 8.52
CA GLU A 73 3.17 -23.99 8.29
C GLU A 73 3.94 -22.79 7.70
N HIS A 74 3.43 -21.55 7.91
CA HIS A 74 4.00 -20.30 7.38
C HIS A 74 4.24 -20.35 5.87
N SER A 75 3.33 -21.00 5.12
CA SER A 75 3.50 -21.23 3.69
C SER A 75 2.21 -20.98 2.89
N LEU A 76 2.38 -20.43 1.67
CA LEU A 76 1.30 -20.17 0.71
C LEU A 76 1.76 -20.45 -0.72
N MET A 77 0.82 -20.76 -1.61
CA MET A 77 1.10 -20.80 -3.04
C MET A 77 1.32 -19.38 -3.59
N PRO A 78 2.16 -19.21 -4.63
CA PRO A 78 2.28 -17.91 -5.32
C PRO A 78 0.95 -17.37 -5.86
N SER A 79 0.01 -18.24 -6.24
CA SER A 79 -1.32 -17.86 -6.69
C SER A 79 -2.17 -17.25 -5.56
N GLU A 80 -2.08 -17.81 -4.35
CA GLU A 80 -2.76 -17.27 -3.17
C GLU A 80 -2.19 -15.92 -2.76
N LEU A 81 -0.85 -15.76 -2.83
CA LEU A 81 -0.19 -14.47 -2.61
C LEU A 81 -0.63 -13.43 -3.64
N ALA A 82 -0.79 -13.82 -4.92
CA ALA A 82 -1.27 -12.94 -5.97
C ALA A 82 -2.70 -12.46 -5.70
N GLU A 83 -3.58 -13.35 -5.30
CA GLU A 83 -4.97 -13.04 -4.94
C GLU A 83 -5.04 -12.12 -3.72
N LYS A 84 -4.36 -12.50 -2.63
CA LYS A 84 -4.33 -11.71 -1.38
C LYS A 84 -3.74 -10.32 -1.55
N LEU A 85 -2.73 -10.17 -2.39
CA LEU A 85 -2.08 -8.88 -2.66
C LEU A 85 -2.79 -8.06 -3.74
N GLY A 86 -3.74 -8.66 -4.48
CA GLY A 86 -4.36 -8.03 -5.65
C GLY A 86 -3.36 -7.75 -6.78
N ALA A 87 -2.33 -8.60 -6.93
CA ALA A 87 -1.23 -8.39 -7.86
C ALA A 87 -1.22 -9.43 -8.99
N SER A 88 -0.57 -9.09 -10.11
CA SER A 88 -0.37 -10.05 -11.19
C SER A 88 0.59 -11.19 -10.78
N ARG A 89 0.43 -12.38 -11.40
CA ARG A 89 1.35 -13.51 -11.19
C ARG A 89 2.80 -13.13 -11.50
N ALA A 90 3.03 -12.31 -12.52
CA ALA A 90 4.37 -11.83 -12.88
C ALA A 90 4.97 -10.95 -11.79
N THR A 91 4.17 -10.07 -11.19
CA THR A 91 4.58 -9.22 -10.05
C THR A 91 4.97 -10.08 -8.85
N ILE A 92 4.15 -11.07 -8.49
CA ILE A 92 4.43 -11.99 -7.38
C ILE A 92 5.69 -12.80 -7.66
N THR A 93 5.86 -13.34 -8.86
CA THR A 93 7.07 -14.09 -9.21
C THR A 93 8.34 -13.26 -9.01
N LYS A 94 8.34 -12.00 -9.46
CA LYS A 94 9.47 -11.08 -9.26
C LYS A 94 9.72 -10.80 -7.78
N LEU A 95 8.66 -10.55 -7.02
CA LEU A 95 8.74 -10.23 -5.60
C LEU A 95 9.23 -11.43 -4.78
N VAL A 96 8.70 -12.62 -5.01
CA VAL A 96 9.12 -13.88 -4.39
C VAL A 96 10.59 -14.20 -4.72
N ASN A 97 11.05 -14.01 -5.96
CA ASN A 97 12.47 -14.20 -6.32
C ASN A 97 13.40 -13.23 -5.57
N ASN A 98 12.96 -11.97 -5.39
CA ASN A 98 13.73 -10.99 -4.61
C ASN A 98 13.77 -11.38 -3.12
N MET A 99 12.65 -11.76 -2.54
CA MET A 99 12.58 -12.17 -1.13
C MET A 99 13.37 -13.45 -0.85
N GLU A 100 13.41 -14.39 -1.82
CA GLU A 100 14.23 -15.60 -1.73
C GLU A 100 15.72 -15.27 -1.77
N ARG A 101 16.15 -14.36 -2.66
CA ARG A 101 17.54 -13.86 -2.70
C ARG A 101 17.94 -13.16 -1.39
N ASP A 102 16.99 -12.44 -0.78
CA ASP A 102 17.19 -11.76 0.50
C ASP A 102 17.02 -12.72 1.69
N GLN A 103 16.84 -14.02 1.44
CA GLN A 103 16.71 -15.12 2.41
C GLN A 103 15.49 -15.00 3.37
N LEU A 104 14.54 -14.12 3.08
CA LEU A 104 13.33 -13.95 3.89
C LEU A 104 12.34 -15.11 3.73
N ILE A 105 12.37 -15.76 2.58
CA ILE A 105 11.53 -16.90 2.23
C ILE A 105 12.35 -17.95 1.49
N ARG A 106 11.77 -19.15 1.38
CA ARG A 106 12.25 -20.23 0.52
C ARG A 106 11.12 -20.82 -0.28
N LYS A 107 11.45 -21.44 -1.42
CA LYS A 107 10.52 -22.21 -2.21
C LYS A 107 10.64 -23.68 -1.87
N ILE A 108 9.54 -24.34 -1.57
CA ILE A 108 9.48 -25.76 -1.25
C ILE A 108 8.48 -26.47 -2.13
N PRO A 109 8.67 -27.76 -2.45
CA PRO A 109 7.65 -28.57 -3.13
C PRO A 109 6.42 -28.72 -2.22
N SER A 110 5.22 -28.66 -2.82
CA SER A 110 3.99 -28.99 -2.07
C SER A 110 3.93 -30.49 -1.76
N ALA A 111 3.51 -30.83 -0.56
CA ALA A 111 3.32 -32.23 -0.16
C ALA A 111 2.13 -32.89 -0.90
N SER A 112 1.12 -32.11 -1.26
CA SER A 112 -0.10 -32.59 -1.93
C SER A 112 0.03 -32.66 -3.46
N ASP A 113 0.85 -31.78 -4.07
CA ASP A 113 1.09 -31.77 -5.51
C ASP A 113 2.57 -31.47 -5.79
N LYS A 114 3.32 -32.46 -6.22
CA LYS A 114 4.75 -32.35 -6.56
C LYS A 114 5.07 -31.33 -7.68
N ARG A 115 4.06 -30.88 -8.42
CA ARG A 115 4.20 -29.86 -9.47
C ARG A 115 3.99 -28.44 -8.92
N ALA A 116 3.40 -28.32 -7.73
CA ALA A 116 3.16 -27.05 -7.07
C ALA A 116 4.33 -26.68 -6.17
N VAL A 117 4.64 -25.38 -6.14
CA VAL A 117 5.67 -24.78 -5.29
C VAL A 117 4.96 -23.92 -4.25
N LEU A 118 5.35 -24.09 -2.99
CA LEU A 118 4.96 -23.23 -1.88
C LEU A 118 6.07 -22.23 -1.59
N VAL A 119 5.66 -21.03 -1.20
CA VAL A 119 6.52 -19.98 -0.64
C VAL A 119 6.40 -20.10 0.88
N GLN A 120 7.50 -20.41 1.54
CA GLN A 120 7.55 -20.57 2.99
C GLN A 120 8.47 -19.52 3.60
N MET A 121 8.05 -18.92 4.72
CA MET A 121 8.88 -18.01 5.50
C MET A 121 10.08 -18.77 6.11
N THR A 122 11.23 -18.14 6.16
CA THR A 122 12.44 -18.68 6.82
C THR A 122 12.55 -18.16 8.25
N ASP A 123 13.47 -18.72 9.03
CA ASP A 123 13.78 -18.19 10.37
C ASP A 123 14.27 -16.74 10.27
N ILE A 124 15.08 -16.40 9.26
CA ILE A 124 15.52 -15.01 8.99
C ILE A 124 14.31 -14.12 8.70
N GLY A 125 13.35 -14.58 7.88
CA GLY A 125 12.12 -13.84 7.61
C GLY A 125 11.29 -13.59 8.86
N THR A 126 11.23 -14.58 9.76
CA THR A 126 10.55 -14.47 11.05
C THR A 126 11.27 -13.47 11.96
N GLU A 127 12.60 -13.54 12.08
CA GLU A 127 13.40 -12.61 12.88
C GLU A 127 13.20 -11.16 12.38
N VAL A 128 13.32 -10.91 11.08
CA VAL A 128 13.12 -9.58 10.49
C VAL A 128 11.69 -9.07 10.77
N LEU A 129 10.68 -9.94 10.67
CA LEU A 129 9.29 -9.55 10.94
C LEU A 129 9.09 -9.19 12.42
N VAL A 130 9.61 -10.01 13.34
CA VAL A 130 9.50 -9.79 14.79
C VAL A 130 10.20 -8.49 15.21
N ASP A 131 11.38 -8.22 14.67
CA ASP A 131 12.13 -6.99 14.95
C ASP A 131 11.45 -5.75 14.38
N PHE A 132 10.83 -5.86 13.20
CA PHE A 132 10.15 -4.75 12.55
C PHE A 132 8.79 -4.40 13.18
N LEU A 133 8.01 -5.38 13.65
CA LEU A 133 6.64 -5.15 14.13
C LEU A 133 6.52 -4.05 15.21
N PRO A 134 7.37 -3.98 16.25
CA PRO A 134 7.32 -2.88 17.22
C PRO A 134 7.56 -1.52 16.57
N LYS A 135 8.47 -1.43 15.60
CA LYS A 135 8.80 -0.21 14.87
C LYS A 135 7.68 0.21 13.92
N ASN A 136 7.02 -0.75 13.29
CA ASN A 136 5.81 -0.51 12.51
C ASN A 136 4.72 0.16 13.34
N PHE A 137 4.44 -0.34 14.54
CA PHE A 137 3.43 0.26 15.44
C PHE A 137 3.86 1.64 15.96
N GLU A 138 5.14 1.84 16.25
CA GLU A 138 5.68 3.14 16.66
C GLU A 138 5.55 4.17 15.51
N ALA A 139 5.94 3.80 14.29
CA ALA A 139 5.86 4.65 13.12
C ALA A 139 4.41 5.04 12.79
N THR A 140 3.49 4.08 12.75
CA THR A 140 2.07 4.35 12.47
C THR A 140 1.44 5.21 13.55
N LYS A 141 1.79 4.99 14.84
CA LYS A 141 1.37 5.86 15.94
C LYS A 141 1.91 7.28 15.74
N THR A 142 3.18 7.44 15.40
CA THR A 142 3.81 8.76 15.20
C THR A 142 3.17 9.53 14.06
N LEU A 143 2.87 8.87 12.93
CA LEU A 143 2.22 9.48 11.77
C LEU A 143 0.82 10.05 12.10
N LEU A 144 0.12 9.45 13.05
CA LEU A 144 -1.27 9.80 13.36
C LEU A 144 -1.44 10.40 14.77
N ASN A 145 -0.38 10.68 15.52
CA ASN A 145 -0.41 11.12 16.92
C ASN A 145 -1.01 12.54 17.13
N GLN A 146 -1.15 13.32 16.07
CA GLN A 146 -1.78 14.64 16.12
C GLN A 146 -3.30 14.57 16.10
N LEU A 147 -3.87 13.39 15.79
CA LEU A 147 -5.32 13.19 15.72
C LEU A 147 -5.86 12.71 17.07
N SER A 148 -6.91 13.35 17.55
CA SER A 148 -7.71 12.84 18.67
C SER A 148 -8.44 11.55 18.27
N LYS A 149 -9.00 10.83 19.25
CA LYS A 149 -9.78 9.62 18.96
C LYS A 149 -11.00 9.93 18.09
N GLU A 150 -11.68 11.04 18.36
CA GLU A 150 -12.86 11.49 17.62
C GLU A 150 -12.49 11.81 16.15
N GLU A 151 -11.33 12.47 15.93
CA GLU A 151 -10.83 12.77 14.59
C GLU A 151 -10.40 11.51 13.83
N ILE A 152 -9.84 10.52 14.51
CA ILE A 152 -9.55 9.20 13.92
C ILE A 152 -10.85 8.52 13.48
N ASP A 153 -11.88 8.48 14.32
CA ASP A 153 -13.18 7.89 13.98
C ASP A 153 -13.83 8.64 12.80
N GLN A 154 -13.75 9.97 12.80
CA GLN A 154 -14.22 10.80 11.69
C GLN A 154 -13.43 10.54 10.40
N LEU A 155 -12.12 10.39 10.48
CA LEU A 155 -11.28 10.08 9.33
C LEU A 155 -11.64 8.73 8.72
N PHE A 156 -11.85 7.68 9.53
CA PHE A 156 -12.35 6.39 9.05
C PHE A 156 -13.68 6.52 8.28
N TYR A 157 -14.62 7.29 8.83
CA TYR A 157 -15.89 7.56 8.15
C TYR A 157 -15.69 8.26 6.80
N LEU A 158 -14.84 9.30 6.74
CA LEU A 158 -14.58 10.07 5.52
C LEU A 158 -13.83 9.22 4.47
N LEU A 159 -12.84 8.44 4.87
CA LEU A 159 -12.13 7.51 3.97
C LEU A 159 -13.08 6.48 3.35
N ASN A 160 -14.05 5.98 4.13
CA ASN A 160 -15.07 5.06 3.60
C ASN A 160 -15.96 5.73 2.54
N LYS A 161 -16.34 7.01 2.72
CA LYS A 161 -17.08 7.77 1.70
C LYS A 161 -16.25 7.98 0.43
N ILE A 162 -14.96 8.29 0.55
CA ILE A 162 -14.04 8.40 -0.61
C ILE A 162 -13.95 7.08 -1.35
N LYS A 163 -13.89 5.95 -0.63
CA LYS A 163 -13.91 4.61 -1.24
C LYS A 163 -15.18 4.36 -2.05
N GLN A 164 -16.34 4.72 -1.52
CA GLN A 164 -17.62 4.62 -2.25
C GLN A 164 -17.61 5.44 -3.55
N GLY A 165 -17.14 6.69 -3.50
CA GLY A 165 -16.96 7.51 -4.71
C GLY A 165 -15.96 6.91 -5.72
N THR A 166 -14.92 6.24 -5.23
CA THR A 166 -13.99 5.51 -6.11
C THR A 166 -14.68 4.34 -6.83
N ASP A 167 -15.54 3.60 -6.13
CA ASP A 167 -16.32 2.50 -6.72
C ASP A 167 -17.32 3.02 -7.77
N GLU A 168 -17.93 4.18 -7.54
CA GLU A 168 -18.82 4.85 -8.50
C GLU A 168 -18.05 5.25 -9.76
N LEU A 169 -16.91 5.93 -9.62
CA LEU A 169 -16.06 6.31 -10.73
C LEU A 169 -15.61 5.10 -11.59
N ASN A 170 -15.30 3.99 -10.94
CA ASN A 170 -14.92 2.77 -11.65
C ASN A 170 -16.08 2.20 -12.47
N LYS A 171 -17.33 2.18 -11.93
CA LYS A 171 -18.52 1.74 -12.63
C LYS A 171 -18.83 2.62 -13.85
N GLU A 172 -18.74 3.94 -13.70
CA GLU A 172 -18.93 4.87 -14.81
C GLU A 172 -17.93 4.62 -15.94
N ARG A 173 -16.65 4.41 -15.61
CA ARG A 173 -15.61 4.10 -16.59
C ARG A 173 -15.80 2.76 -17.31
N GLU A 174 -16.39 1.78 -16.63
CA GLU A 174 -16.72 0.48 -17.25
C GLU A 174 -17.90 0.58 -18.22
N GLN A 175 -18.86 1.46 -17.96
CA GLN A 175 -20.01 1.71 -18.84
C GLN A 175 -19.64 2.49 -20.12
N LEU A 176 -18.50 3.18 -20.12
CA LEU A 176 -18.02 3.96 -21.25
C LEU A 176 -17.10 3.15 -22.20
N LYS A 177 -16.82 1.89 -21.89
CA LYS A 177 -16.01 0.96 -22.71
C LYS A 177 -16.89 0.01 -23.51
#